data_1e2d16e6b25163303026afc2d87c3f03
#
_entry.id   1e2d16e6b25163303026afc2d87c3f03
#
_cell.length_a   1.000
_cell.length_b   1.000
_cell.length_c   1.000
_cell.angle_alpha   90.00
_cell.angle_beta   90.00
_cell.angle_gamma   90.00
#
_symmetry.space_group_name_H-M   'P 1'
#
loop_
_entity.id
_entity.type
_entity.pdbx_description
1 polymer ?
#
loop_
_entity_poly.entity_id
_entity_poly.type
_entity_poly.pdbx_seq_one_letter_code
_entity_poly.pdbx_strand_id
1 'polypeptide(L)'
;MIIATLSLRLPPRQEVDTLGTLRAFWDATRALPGCLAGGVYEEVGLARAALYIEMWNEAHDLEAHIRSREYGLLLAVMEASPQPPVLSFEFIAETRGLEWVEKLRLSDVTPPTSSRH
;
A
#
# COMPACT_ATOMS: atom_id res chain seq x y z
N MET A 1 -3.74 12.31 4.42
CA MET A 1 -2.80 11.24 4.00
C MET A 1 -3.53 10.22 3.14
N ILE A 2 -2.87 9.75 2.11
CA ILE A 2 -3.43 8.74 1.22
C ILE A 2 -2.50 7.54 1.22
N ILE A 3 -3.08 6.34 1.31
CA ILE A 3 -2.33 5.10 1.20
C ILE A 3 -2.76 4.39 -0.07
N ALA A 4 -1.80 4.19 -0.97
CA ALA A 4 -2.01 3.44 -2.20
C ALA A 4 -1.45 2.04 -2.01
N THR A 5 -2.24 1.03 -2.28
CA THR A 5 -1.89 -0.35 -2.06
C THR A 5 -2.14 -1.17 -3.32
N LEU A 6 -1.14 -1.91 -3.73
CA LEU A 6 -1.27 -2.83 -4.85
C LEU A 6 -0.92 -4.24 -4.38
N SER A 7 -1.91 -5.14 -4.44
CA SER A 7 -1.71 -6.56 -4.17
C SER A 7 -1.71 -7.31 -5.49
N LEU A 8 -0.71 -8.16 -5.71
CA LEU A 8 -0.64 -8.92 -6.95
C LEU A 8 0.07 -10.25 -6.75
N ARG A 9 -0.19 -11.17 -7.67
CA ARG A 9 0.55 -12.41 -7.77
C ARG A 9 1.65 -12.21 -8.80
N LEU A 10 2.85 -12.69 -8.47
CA LEU A 10 3.98 -12.56 -9.37
C LEU A 10 3.91 -13.62 -10.47
N PRO A 11 4.25 -13.27 -11.72
CA PRO A 11 4.22 -14.24 -12.81
C PRO A 11 5.23 -15.35 -12.55
N PRO A 12 4.87 -16.61 -12.81
CA PRO A 12 5.80 -17.72 -12.66
C PRO A 12 7.08 -17.50 -13.48
N ARG A 13 8.22 -17.82 -12.87
CA ARG A 13 9.55 -17.69 -13.49
C ARG A 13 10.00 -16.26 -13.72
N GLN A 14 9.19 -15.28 -13.33
CA GLN A 14 9.53 -13.86 -13.46
C GLN A 14 9.43 -13.15 -12.12
N GLU A 15 9.38 -13.90 -11.02
CA GLU A 15 9.20 -13.31 -9.69
C GLU A 15 10.31 -12.33 -9.36
N VAL A 16 11.57 -12.73 -9.62
CA VAL A 16 12.72 -11.90 -9.29
C VAL A 16 12.72 -10.62 -10.13
N ASP A 17 12.44 -10.76 -11.44
CA ASP A 17 12.42 -9.60 -12.33
C ASP A 17 11.30 -8.64 -11.96
N THR A 18 10.13 -9.17 -11.64
CA THR A 18 8.98 -8.33 -11.25
C THR A 18 9.25 -7.61 -9.95
N LEU A 19 9.80 -8.31 -8.95
CA LEU A 19 10.17 -7.68 -7.68
C LEU A 19 11.23 -6.61 -7.89
N GLY A 20 12.20 -6.87 -8.79
CA GLY A 20 13.22 -5.89 -9.13
C GLY A 20 12.62 -4.64 -9.76
N THR A 21 11.65 -4.82 -10.66
CA THR A 21 10.96 -3.69 -11.28
C THR A 21 10.19 -2.87 -10.24
N LEU A 22 9.48 -3.55 -9.33
CA LEU A 22 8.74 -2.87 -8.27
C LEU A 22 9.69 -2.09 -7.36
N ARG A 23 10.83 -2.68 -7.01
CA ARG A 23 11.81 -2.00 -6.16
C ARG A 23 12.40 -0.79 -6.85
N ALA A 24 12.73 -0.90 -8.13
CA ALA A 24 13.26 0.23 -8.88
C ALA A 24 12.21 1.34 -8.98
N PHE A 25 10.96 0.98 -9.18
CA PHE A 25 9.87 1.93 -9.23
C PHE A 25 9.72 2.63 -7.87
N TRP A 26 9.78 1.87 -6.78
CA TRP A 26 9.70 2.44 -5.44
C TRP A 26 10.89 3.36 -5.15
N ASP A 27 12.10 2.96 -5.55
CA ASP A 27 13.30 3.80 -5.31
C ASP A 27 13.18 5.16 -5.98
N ALA A 28 12.58 5.20 -7.16
CA ALA A 28 12.34 6.48 -7.85
C ALA A 28 11.18 7.25 -7.21
N THR A 29 10.13 6.53 -6.80
CA THR A 29 8.92 7.14 -6.24
C THR A 29 9.18 7.77 -4.88
N ARG A 30 9.98 7.13 -4.05
CA ARG A 30 10.24 7.61 -2.68
C ARG A 30 10.92 8.97 -2.65
N ALA A 31 11.54 9.36 -3.74
CA ALA A 31 12.21 10.64 -3.85
C ALA A 31 11.29 11.77 -4.32
N LEU A 32 10.06 11.46 -4.68
CA LEU A 32 9.12 12.47 -5.20
C LEU A 32 8.55 13.31 -4.06
N PRO A 33 8.25 14.59 -4.36
CA PRO A 33 7.62 15.45 -3.34
C PRO A 33 6.31 14.86 -2.87
N GLY A 34 6.10 14.89 -1.57
CA GLY A 34 4.85 14.42 -0.98
C GLY A 34 4.78 12.93 -0.71
N CYS A 35 5.74 12.15 -1.19
CA CYS A 35 5.80 10.73 -0.86
C CYS A 35 6.40 10.56 0.54
N LEU A 36 5.63 9.99 1.46
CA LEU A 36 6.01 9.90 2.86
C LEU A 36 6.70 8.59 3.19
N ALA A 37 6.23 7.49 2.66
CA ALA A 37 6.71 6.15 2.98
C ALA A 37 6.14 5.14 2.00
N GLY A 38 6.60 3.91 2.11
CA GLY A 38 6.09 2.80 1.31
C GLY A 38 7.10 1.69 1.23
N GLY A 39 6.91 0.82 0.27
CA GLY A 39 7.86 -0.26 0.04
C GLY A 39 7.25 -1.42 -0.73
N VAL A 40 8.09 -2.41 -0.97
CA VAL A 40 7.72 -3.64 -1.64
C VAL A 40 7.84 -4.78 -0.64
N TYR A 41 6.80 -5.56 -0.51
CA TYR A 41 6.72 -6.64 0.48
C TYR A 41 6.27 -7.93 -0.17
N GLU A 42 6.72 -9.06 0.36
CA GLU A 42 6.22 -10.36 -0.04
C GLU A 42 5.38 -10.92 1.10
N GLU A 43 4.28 -11.55 0.77
CA GLU A 43 3.38 -12.08 1.77
C GLU A 43 3.92 -13.38 2.34
N VAL A 44 4.02 -13.46 3.67
CA VAL A 44 4.47 -14.68 4.34
C VAL A 44 3.38 -15.74 4.23
N GLY A 45 3.77 -16.94 3.81
CA GLY A 45 2.85 -18.06 3.72
C GLY A 45 2.06 -18.15 2.42
N LEU A 46 2.24 -17.20 1.51
CA LEU A 46 1.57 -17.25 0.21
C LEU A 46 2.61 -17.00 -0.88
N ALA A 47 2.99 -18.06 -1.56
CA ALA A 47 4.05 -17.98 -2.56
C ALA A 47 3.68 -17.04 -3.70
N ARG A 48 4.63 -16.25 -4.14
CA ARG A 48 4.50 -15.34 -5.29
C ARG A 48 3.43 -14.28 -5.10
N ALA A 49 3.12 -13.93 -3.86
CA ALA A 49 2.22 -12.81 -3.57
C ALA A 49 3.05 -11.61 -3.12
N ALA A 50 2.79 -10.46 -3.70
CA ALA A 50 3.52 -9.24 -3.38
C ALA A 50 2.56 -8.12 -3.05
N LEU A 51 3.03 -7.22 -2.21
CA LEU A 51 2.30 -6.02 -1.80
C LEU A 51 3.21 -4.82 -2.04
N TYR A 52 2.70 -3.84 -2.76
CA TYR A 52 3.40 -2.59 -3.01
C TYR A 52 2.61 -1.45 -2.38
N ILE A 53 3.27 -0.61 -1.60
CA ILE A 53 2.59 0.44 -0.85
C ILE A 53 3.27 1.79 -1.11
N GLU A 54 2.46 2.83 -1.28
CA GLU A 54 2.90 4.23 -1.28
C GLU A 54 2.03 5.01 -0.31
N MET A 55 2.66 5.89 0.46
CA MET A 55 1.94 6.78 1.36
C MET A 55 2.22 8.21 0.94
N TRP A 56 1.16 8.99 0.73
CA TRP A 56 1.25 10.35 0.20
C TRP A 56 0.63 11.34 1.18
N ASN A 57 1.25 12.51 1.27
CA ASN A 57 0.72 13.56 2.13
C ASN A 57 -0.52 14.20 1.53
N GLU A 58 -0.48 14.52 0.24
CA GLU A 58 -1.55 15.25 -0.42
C GLU A 58 -1.94 14.63 -1.75
N ALA A 59 -3.21 14.78 -2.07
CA ALA A 59 -3.78 14.16 -3.27
C ALA A 59 -3.12 14.67 -4.55
N HIS A 60 -2.80 15.96 -4.63
CA HIS A 60 -2.29 16.50 -5.90
C HIS A 60 -0.91 15.92 -6.24
N ASP A 61 -0.09 15.61 -5.24
CA ASP A 61 1.19 14.97 -5.49
C ASP A 61 1.03 13.56 -5.99
N LEU A 62 0.10 12.81 -5.39
CA LEU A 62 -0.25 11.47 -5.85
C LEU A 62 -0.80 11.52 -7.27
N GLU A 63 -1.68 12.46 -7.55
CA GLU A 63 -2.26 12.58 -8.88
C GLU A 63 -1.22 12.88 -9.95
N ALA A 64 -0.26 13.75 -9.63
CA ALA A 64 0.85 14.02 -10.54
C ALA A 64 1.66 12.76 -10.80
N HIS A 65 1.88 11.95 -9.77
CA HIS A 65 2.60 10.68 -9.88
C HIS A 65 1.85 9.71 -10.80
N ILE A 66 0.54 9.59 -10.60
CA ILE A 66 -0.28 8.71 -11.43
C ILE A 66 -0.28 9.15 -12.89
N ARG A 67 -0.26 10.46 -13.14
CA ARG A 67 -0.24 11.00 -14.51
C ARG A 67 1.12 10.91 -15.15
N SER A 68 2.16 10.60 -14.38
CA SER A 68 3.51 10.60 -14.91
C SER A 68 3.72 9.45 -15.88
N ARG A 69 4.68 9.63 -16.77
CA ARG A 69 5.06 8.59 -17.72
C ARG A 69 5.57 7.37 -17.00
N GLU A 70 6.32 7.57 -15.93
CA GLU A 70 6.93 6.50 -15.15
C GLU A 70 5.90 5.57 -14.52
N TYR A 71 4.73 6.08 -14.20
CA TYR A 71 3.67 5.25 -13.62
C TYR A 71 3.25 4.11 -14.57
N GLY A 72 3.53 4.26 -15.86
CA GLY A 72 3.29 3.20 -16.84
C GLY A 72 4.03 1.92 -16.54
N LEU A 73 5.17 2.00 -15.84
CA LEU A 73 5.89 0.80 -15.41
C LEU A 73 5.08 -0.02 -14.42
N LEU A 74 4.42 0.64 -13.47
CA LEU A 74 3.57 -0.05 -12.51
C LEU A 74 2.37 -0.69 -13.20
N LEU A 75 1.78 0.03 -14.15
CA LEU A 75 0.64 -0.50 -14.90
C LEU A 75 1.05 -1.73 -15.71
N ALA A 76 2.27 -1.73 -16.27
CA ALA A 76 2.76 -2.88 -17.01
C ALA A 76 2.95 -4.09 -16.09
N VAL A 77 3.43 -3.87 -14.87
CA VAL A 77 3.56 -4.95 -13.88
C VAL A 77 2.18 -5.53 -13.57
N MET A 78 1.18 -4.67 -13.41
CA MET A 78 -0.18 -5.11 -13.14
C MET A 78 -0.75 -5.96 -14.26
N GLU A 79 -0.51 -5.55 -15.52
CA GLU A 79 -0.99 -6.29 -16.67
C GLU A 79 -0.36 -7.67 -16.81
N ALA A 80 0.86 -7.82 -16.31
CA ALA A 80 1.56 -9.10 -16.39
C ALA A 80 1.17 -10.06 -15.26
N SER A 81 0.36 -9.64 -14.30
CA SER A 81 -0.05 -10.49 -13.20
C SER A 81 -0.92 -11.64 -13.73
N PRO A 82 -0.70 -12.88 -13.25
CA PRO A 82 -1.50 -14.02 -13.70
C PRO A 82 -2.95 -13.99 -13.18
N GLN A 83 -3.22 -13.17 -12.18
CA GLN A 83 -4.55 -12.97 -11.64
C GLN A 83 -4.80 -11.46 -11.56
N PRO A 84 -6.06 -11.02 -11.58
CA PRO A 84 -6.35 -9.60 -11.50
C PRO A 84 -5.74 -8.99 -10.24
N PRO A 85 -4.89 -7.99 -10.36
CA PRO A 85 -4.33 -7.32 -9.20
C PRO A 85 -5.38 -6.44 -8.54
N VAL A 86 -5.17 -6.13 -7.26
CA VAL A 86 -6.05 -5.23 -6.53
C VAL A 86 -5.27 -3.96 -6.22
N LEU A 87 -5.71 -2.86 -6.81
CA LEU A 87 -5.15 -1.54 -6.56
C LEU A 87 -6.20 -0.72 -5.82
N SER A 88 -5.83 -0.13 -4.68
CA SER A 88 -6.76 0.70 -3.93
C SER A 88 -6.05 1.93 -3.38
N PHE A 89 -6.83 2.98 -3.19
CA PHE A 89 -6.37 4.24 -2.61
C PHE A 89 -7.28 4.56 -1.44
N GLU A 90 -6.67 4.70 -0.26
CA GLU A 90 -7.44 5.01 0.95
C GLU A 90 -7.08 6.40 1.43
N PHE A 91 -8.09 7.25 1.49
CA PHE A 91 -7.94 8.63 1.94
C PHE A 91 -8.22 8.64 3.43
N ILE A 92 -7.16 8.86 4.22
CA ILE A 92 -7.21 8.71 5.66
C ILE A 92 -7.71 9.99 6.29
N ALA A 93 -8.83 9.90 6.99
CA ALA A 93 -9.40 11.05 7.70
C ALA A 93 -8.80 11.19 9.09
N GLU A 94 -8.42 10.06 9.70
CA GLU A 94 -7.93 10.06 11.06
C GLU A 94 -6.97 8.90 11.27
N THR A 95 -5.90 9.15 12.04
CA THR A 95 -4.94 8.10 12.41
C THR A 95 -4.84 8.07 13.92
N ARG A 96 -4.86 6.87 14.49
CA ARG A 96 -4.71 6.66 15.93
C ARG A 96 -3.58 5.68 16.16
N GLY A 97 -2.86 5.86 17.24
CA GLY A 97 -1.73 5.03 17.58
C GLY A 97 -1.95 4.25 18.85
N LEU A 98 -0.84 3.90 19.51
CA LEU A 98 -0.87 3.09 20.71
C LEU A 98 -1.73 3.72 21.82
N GLU A 99 -1.75 5.04 21.91
CA GLU A 99 -2.52 5.76 22.92
C GLU A 99 -4.00 5.43 22.83
N TRP A 100 -4.50 5.16 21.64
CA TRP A 100 -5.90 4.77 21.49
C TRP A 100 -6.16 3.37 22.04
N VAL A 101 -5.21 2.46 21.82
CA VAL A 101 -5.30 1.10 22.39
C VAL A 101 -5.31 1.17 23.90
N GLU A 102 -4.40 1.96 24.49
CA GLU A 102 -4.32 2.11 25.94
C GLU A 102 -5.59 2.70 26.49
N LYS A 103 -6.12 3.72 25.81
CA LYS A 103 -7.36 4.35 26.25
C LYS A 103 -8.51 3.35 26.26
N LEU A 104 -8.64 2.54 25.21
CA LEU A 104 -9.71 1.56 25.16
C LEU A 104 -9.56 0.47 26.22
N ARG A 105 -8.33 0.03 26.46
CA ARG A 105 -8.10 -1.02 27.44
C ARG A 105 -8.28 -0.52 28.87
N LEU A 106 -8.03 0.76 29.12
CA LEU A 106 -8.24 1.36 30.44
C LEU A 106 -9.70 1.70 30.70
N SER A 107 -10.50 1.86 29.66
CA SER A 107 -11.92 2.16 29.83
C SER A 107 -12.75 0.89 29.77
N ASP A 108 -12.31 -0.11 30.51
CA ASP A 108 -12.97 -1.42 30.51
C ASP A 108 -14.34 -1.38 31.18
N VAL A 109 -14.68 -0.27 31.79
CA VAL A 109 -16.02 -0.10 32.33
C VAL A 109 -17.03 0.23 31.25
N THR A 110 -16.69 -0.05 30.03
CA THR A 110 -17.62 0.18 28.94
C THR A 110 -18.96 -0.43 29.23
N PRO A 111 -20.01 0.22 28.82
CA PRO A 111 -21.33 -0.34 28.96
C PRO A 111 -21.42 -1.69 28.30
N PRO A 112 -22.15 -2.58 28.87
CA PRO A 112 -22.28 -3.92 28.34
C PRO A 112 -22.88 -3.96 26.96
N THR A 113 -23.33 -2.90 26.54
CA THR A 113 -23.89 -2.92 25.24
C THR A 113 -22.81 -2.93 24.17
N SER A 114 -22.66 -2.91 24.26
CA SER A 114 -22.02 -2.80 23.47
C SER A 114 -21.48 -3.09 22.61
N SER A 115 -21.69 -3.27 22.54
CA SER A 115 -21.29 -3.48 21.89
C SER A 115 -20.83 -3.86 21.03
N ARG A 116 -20.89 -4.33 20.70
CA ARG A 116 -20.48 -4.79 20.03
C ARG A 116 -20.51 -4.88 18.91
N HIS A 117 -20.68 -4.79 18.82
CA HIS A 117 -20.71 -4.79 18.04
C HIS A 117 -20.47 -4.84 17.35
#